data_a2913b3562b420e27b61df78bba10939
#
_entry.id   a2913b3562b420e27b61df78bba10939
#
_cell.length_a   1.000
_cell.length_b   1.000
_cell.length_c   1.000
_cell.angle_alpha   90.00
_cell.angle_beta   90.00
_cell.angle_gamma   90.00
#
_symmetry.space_group_name_H-M   'P 1'
#
loop_
_entity.id
_entity.type
_entity.pdbx_description
1 polymer ?
#
loop_
_entity_poly.entity_id
_entity_poly.type
_entity_poly.pdbx_seq_one_letter_code
_entity_poly.pdbx_strand_id
1 'polypeptide(L)'
;MRHLDYTEQENWRQPDDTAYQSPIDIATQSVQPQETGKFAISFQDEVQYDDREIGEQFLVHGQLRLDDQIWELERFHFHDGAEHLVNGQRHDVETHFVFQHGDQTLVVASFGDVSANEKTGAVKNIYDNQVNAATLLRLLPDNHSYFHYVGSLTTPPLRHDIQWLVLTEPVAISAEDKAVLHDHYPDNYREIQEINERVITYYNDKN
;
A
#
# COMPACT_ATOMS: atom_id res chain seq x y z
N MET A 1 16.62 -1.46 15.79
CA MET A 1 16.49 0.02 15.66
C MET A 1 15.18 0.44 16.32
N ARG A 2 15.03 1.68 16.82
CA ARG A 2 13.72 2.14 17.31
C ARG A 2 12.98 2.71 16.12
N HIS A 3 11.91 2.05 15.71
CA HIS A 3 11.04 2.50 14.62
C HIS A 3 10.16 3.69 15.04
N LEU A 4 9.49 4.29 14.06
CA LEU A 4 8.53 5.37 14.25
C LEU A 4 7.44 4.94 15.24
N ASP A 5 7.14 5.81 16.21
CA ASP A 5 6.14 5.53 17.24
C ASP A 5 4.75 5.98 16.78
N TYR A 6 3.91 5.02 16.41
CA TYR A 6 2.54 5.29 15.96
C TYR A 6 1.59 5.74 17.06
N THR A 7 1.98 5.61 18.34
CA THR A 7 1.18 6.16 19.46
C THR A 7 1.29 7.67 19.58
N GLU A 8 2.29 8.29 18.91
CA GLU A 8 2.54 9.73 18.92
C GLU A 8 2.19 10.40 17.56
N GLN A 9 1.42 9.73 16.70
CA GLN A 9 1.14 10.21 15.34
C GLN A 9 0.40 11.56 15.27
N GLU A 10 -0.27 11.97 16.32
CA GLU A 10 -0.86 13.31 16.46
C GLU A 10 0.16 14.44 16.36
N ASN A 11 1.43 14.15 16.70
CA ASN A 11 2.56 15.09 16.66
C ASN A 11 3.27 15.13 15.31
N TRP A 12 2.88 14.30 14.35
CA TRP A 12 3.57 14.21 13.06
C TRP A 12 3.29 15.38 12.13
N ARG A 13 2.09 15.98 12.25
CA ARG A 13 1.68 17.08 11.37
C ARG A 13 2.43 18.38 11.68
N GLN A 14 2.84 19.05 10.60
CA GLN A 14 3.40 20.39 10.66
C GLN A 14 2.35 21.43 10.23
N PRO A 15 2.49 22.71 10.65
CA PRO A 15 1.49 23.75 10.33
C PRO A 15 1.28 24.00 8.83
N ASP A 16 2.27 23.69 8.00
CA ASP A 16 2.27 23.87 6.54
C ASP A 16 1.89 22.60 5.76
N ASP A 17 1.56 21.50 6.45
CA ASP A 17 1.09 20.29 5.79
C ASP A 17 -0.27 20.53 5.12
N THR A 18 -0.44 19.89 3.95
CA THR A 18 -1.74 19.91 3.25
C THR A 18 -2.86 19.34 4.12
N ALA A 19 -4.09 19.86 3.91
CA ALA A 19 -5.30 19.25 4.48
C ALA A 19 -5.62 17.88 3.86
N TYR A 20 -5.07 17.57 2.68
CA TYR A 20 -5.33 16.33 1.93
C TYR A 20 -4.37 15.20 2.35
N GLN A 21 -4.53 14.75 3.57
CA GLN A 21 -3.71 13.70 4.17
C GLN A 21 -4.22 12.29 3.82
N SER A 22 -3.35 11.29 3.99
CA SER A 22 -3.64 9.84 3.89
C SER A 22 -3.27 9.15 5.22
N PRO A 23 -3.85 7.95 5.51
CA PRO A 23 -4.86 7.22 4.74
C PRO A 23 -6.28 7.80 4.91
N ILE A 24 -7.25 7.26 4.15
CA ILE A 24 -8.66 7.67 4.20
C ILE A 24 -9.59 6.45 4.32
N ASP A 25 -10.85 6.68 4.74
CA ASP A 25 -11.94 5.72 4.61
C ASP A 25 -12.64 5.92 3.27
N ILE A 26 -12.62 4.91 2.40
CA ILE A 26 -13.19 4.94 1.07
C ILE A 26 -14.65 4.50 1.12
N ALA A 27 -15.58 5.47 1.06
CA ALA A 27 -17.00 5.20 0.97
C ALA A 27 -17.38 4.84 -0.47
N THR A 28 -17.52 3.55 -0.76
CA THR A 28 -17.73 3.02 -2.13
C THR A 28 -18.99 3.56 -2.83
N GLN A 29 -19.99 3.98 -2.07
CA GLN A 29 -21.20 4.63 -2.60
C GLN A 29 -20.97 6.06 -3.14
N SER A 30 -19.83 6.67 -2.79
CA SER A 30 -19.51 8.06 -3.14
C SER A 30 -18.42 8.18 -4.20
N VAL A 31 -17.88 7.05 -4.68
CA VAL A 31 -16.82 7.06 -5.69
C VAL A 31 -17.38 7.35 -7.08
N GLN A 32 -16.57 8.03 -7.91
CA GLN A 32 -16.93 8.34 -9.28
C GLN A 32 -16.33 7.29 -10.23
N PRO A 33 -17.14 6.52 -10.98
CA PRO A 33 -16.64 5.54 -11.92
C PRO A 33 -15.91 6.23 -13.09
N GLN A 34 -14.79 5.64 -13.51
CA GLN A 34 -13.99 6.05 -14.65
C GLN A 34 -13.81 4.87 -15.59
N GLU A 35 -13.43 5.16 -16.85
CA GLU A 35 -13.00 4.12 -17.78
C GLU A 35 -11.68 3.51 -17.31
N THR A 36 -11.52 2.21 -17.51
CA THR A 36 -10.34 1.46 -17.11
C THR A 36 -9.15 1.88 -17.92
N GLY A 37 -8.10 2.32 -17.23
CA GLY A 37 -6.76 2.40 -17.80
C GLY A 37 -6.12 1.01 -17.88
N LYS A 38 -5.04 0.90 -18.65
CA LYS A 38 -4.20 -0.30 -18.62
C LYS A 38 -3.37 -0.28 -17.35
N PHE A 39 -3.54 -1.32 -16.52
CA PHE A 39 -2.72 -1.54 -15.34
C PHE A 39 -1.91 -2.82 -15.54
N ALA A 40 -0.59 -2.72 -15.55
CA ALA A 40 0.28 -3.87 -15.60
C ALA A 40 1.52 -3.63 -14.72
N ILE A 41 1.73 -4.52 -13.75
CA ILE A 41 2.85 -4.46 -12.83
C ILE A 41 3.82 -5.61 -13.09
N SER A 42 5.11 -5.35 -12.95
CA SER A 42 6.16 -6.35 -13.06
C SER A 42 7.23 -6.11 -11.99
N PHE A 43 7.85 -7.18 -11.53
CA PHE A 43 8.92 -7.17 -10.54
C PHE A 43 10.17 -7.86 -11.09
N GLN A 44 11.35 -7.43 -10.61
CA GLN A 44 12.58 -8.18 -10.72
C GLN A 44 12.74 -9.09 -9.50
N ASP A 45 13.61 -10.13 -9.62
CA ASP A 45 13.75 -11.15 -8.57
C ASP A 45 14.58 -10.71 -7.37
N GLU A 46 15.33 -9.61 -7.48
CA GLU A 46 16.20 -9.12 -6.41
C GLU A 46 15.41 -8.22 -5.46
N VAL A 47 15.39 -8.58 -4.18
CA VAL A 47 14.78 -7.82 -3.08
C VAL A 47 15.79 -7.67 -1.96
N GLN A 48 15.97 -6.45 -1.48
CA GLN A 48 16.87 -6.13 -0.37
C GLN A 48 16.08 -5.59 0.82
N TYR A 49 16.16 -6.25 1.96
CA TYR A 49 15.64 -5.74 3.23
C TYR A 49 16.42 -4.48 3.69
N ASP A 50 15.70 -3.44 4.08
CA ASP A 50 16.25 -2.15 4.50
C ASP A 50 15.47 -1.65 5.73
N ASP A 51 16.09 -1.77 6.90
CA ASP A 51 15.52 -1.36 8.18
C ASP A 51 15.92 0.08 8.51
N ARG A 52 14.94 0.97 8.63
CA ARG A 52 15.11 2.41 8.91
C ARG A 52 14.33 2.86 10.14
N GLU A 53 14.70 4.02 10.67
CA GLU A 53 13.94 4.64 11.78
C GLU A 53 12.46 4.85 11.44
N ILE A 54 12.14 5.15 10.18
CA ILE A 54 10.76 5.34 9.71
C ILE A 54 9.98 4.02 9.61
N GLY A 55 10.67 2.90 9.56
CA GLY A 55 10.11 1.55 9.46
C GLY A 55 10.88 0.67 8.50
N GLU A 56 10.49 -0.59 8.48
CA GLU A 56 11.03 -1.61 7.60
C GLU A 56 10.52 -1.42 6.17
N GLN A 57 11.38 -1.64 5.20
CA GLN A 57 11.05 -1.63 3.78
C GLN A 57 11.90 -2.64 2.99
N PHE A 58 11.45 -2.92 1.80
CA PHE A 58 12.15 -3.80 0.85
C PHE A 58 12.43 -3.03 -0.43
N LEU A 59 13.71 -2.89 -0.75
CA LEU A 59 14.14 -2.28 -2.01
C LEU A 59 14.00 -3.33 -3.11
N VAL A 60 13.35 -2.94 -4.21
CA VAL A 60 13.08 -3.83 -5.34
C VAL A 60 12.95 -3.00 -6.60
N HIS A 61 13.36 -3.56 -7.73
CA HIS A 61 13.12 -2.98 -9.03
C HIS A 61 11.92 -3.63 -9.71
N GLY A 62 11.19 -2.83 -10.44
CA GLY A 62 10.02 -3.24 -11.19
C GLY A 62 9.38 -2.06 -11.89
N GLN A 63 8.29 -2.29 -12.59
CA GLN A 63 7.57 -1.24 -13.30
C GLN A 63 6.07 -1.42 -13.13
N LEU A 64 5.38 -0.30 -13.01
CA LEU A 64 3.95 -0.21 -13.23
C LEU A 64 3.73 0.54 -14.55
N ARG A 65 3.05 -0.10 -15.49
CA ARG A 65 2.48 0.58 -16.65
C ARG A 65 1.04 0.95 -16.32
N LEU A 66 0.79 2.24 -16.23
CA LEU A 66 -0.54 2.80 -16.04
C LEU A 66 -0.87 3.62 -17.28
N ASP A 67 -1.80 3.14 -18.12
CA ASP A 67 -2.05 3.66 -19.45
C ASP A 67 -0.76 3.72 -20.29
N ASP A 68 -0.39 4.92 -20.74
CA ASP A 68 0.83 5.16 -21.53
C ASP A 68 2.04 5.59 -20.68
N GLN A 69 1.87 5.66 -19.33
CA GLN A 69 2.94 6.03 -18.43
C GLN A 69 3.61 4.81 -17.82
N ILE A 70 4.93 4.89 -17.64
CA ILE A 70 5.73 3.89 -16.94
C ILE A 70 6.22 4.53 -15.65
N TRP A 71 5.95 3.86 -14.54
CA TRP A 71 6.37 4.21 -13.19
C TRP A 71 7.39 3.19 -12.73
N GLU A 72 8.53 3.65 -12.22
CA GLU A 72 9.59 2.78 -11.71
C GLU A 72 9.35 2.45 -10.24
N LEU A 73 9.35 1.17 -9.90
CA LEU A 73 9.24 0.71 -8.51
C LEU A 73 10.55 0.93 -7.77
N GLU A 74 10.48 1.58 -6.61
CA GLU A 74 11.63 1.79 -5.73
C GLU A 74 11.66 0.85 -4.54
N ARG A 75 10.50 0.61 -3.93
CA ARG A 75 10.37 -0.16 -2.69
C ARG A 75 8.94 -0.57 -2.43
N PHE A 76 8.79 -1.51 -1.52
CA PHE A 76 7.51 -1.78 -0.86
C PHE A 76 7.70 -1.99 0.64
N HIS A 77 6.61 -1.91 1.38
CA HIS A 77 6.56 -2.16 2.82
C HIS A 77 5.18 -2.64 3.22
N PHE A 78 5.10 -3.18 4.44
CA PHE A 78 3.87 -3.72 5.00
C PHE A 78 3.36 -2.91 6.17
N HIS A 79 2.05 -2.92 6.34
CA HIS A 79 1.35 -2.45 7.53
C HIS A 79 0.62 -3.60 8.20
N ASP A 80 0.86 -3.79 9.50
CA ASP A 80 0.18 -4.76 10.36
C ASP A 80 -1.16 -4.18 10.84
N GLY A 81 -2.22 -4.42 10.06
CA GLY A 81 -3.48 -3.69 10.03
C GLY A 81 -3.48 -2.69 8.88
N ALA A 82 -4.46 -2.77 7.99
CA ALA A 82 -4.54 -1.87 6.85
C ALA A 82 -4.64 -0.40 7.29
N GLU A 83 -3.96 0.50 6.59
CA GLU A 83 -4.04 1.93 6.83
C GLU A 83 -5.36 2.51 6.29
N HIS A 84 -5.72 2.17 5.04
CA HIS A 84 -7.00 2.56 4.46
C HIS A 84 -8.15 1.71 5.02
N LEU A 85 -9.33 2.33 5.11
CA LEU A 85 -10.58 1.61 5.32
C LEU A 85 -11.40 1.62 4.03
N VAL A 86 -12.26 0.60 3.89
CA VAL A 86 -13.28 0.57 2.84
C VAL A 86 -14.64 0.40 3.52
N ASN A 87 -15.51 1.40 3.42
CA ASN A 87 -16.80 1.45 4.13
C ASN A 87 -16.68 1.22 5.65
N GLY A 88 -15.66 1.79 6.28
CA GLY A 88 -15.38 1.62 7.70
C GLY A 88 -14.79 0.27 8.10
N GLN A 89 -14.48 -0.61 7.16
CA GLN A 89 -13.88 -1.93 7.42
C GLN A 89 -12.37 -1.89 7.20
N ARG A 90 -11.62 -2.45 8.16
CA ARG A 90 -10.16 -2.60 8.09
C ARG A 90 -9.81 -4.01 7.67
N HIS A 91 -8.95 -4.14 6.66
CA HIS A 91 -8.31 -5.40 6.29
C HIS A 91 -7.16 -5.76 7.27
N ASP A 92 -6.75 -7.03 7.30
CA ASP A 92 -5.72 -7.49 8.25
C ASP A 92 -4.33 -6.92 7.96
N VAL A 93 -4.02 -6.66 6.70
CA VAL A 93 -2.72 -6.17 6.22
C VAL A 93 -2.92 -5.20 5.05
N GLU A 94 -1.99 -4.27 4.90
CA GLU A 94 -1.87 -3.47 3.68
C GLU A 94 -0.40 -3.43 3.23
N THR A 95 -0.18 -3.66 1.94
CA THR A 95 1.15 -3.56 1.31
C THR A 95 1.19 -2.32 0.43
N HIS A 96 2.20 -1.48 0.62
CA HIS A 96 2.42 -0.28 -0.20
C HIS A 96 3.59 -0.49 -1.14
N PHE A 97 3.33 -0.44 -2.44
CA PHE A 97 4.35 -0.40 -3.49
C PHE A 97 4.54 1.05 -3.93
N VAL A 98 5.75 1.58 -3.74
CA VAL A 98 6.06 2.99 -3.99
C VAL A 98 6.79 3.14 -5.32
N PHE A 99 6.19 3.88 -6.23
CA PHE A 99 6.65 4.13 -7.58
C PHE A 99 7.01 5.59 -7.81
N GLN A 100 7.92 5.84 -8.76
CA GLN A 100 8.33 7.17 -9.20
C GLN A 100 8.20 7.32 -10.72
N HIS A 101 7.80 8.52 -11.14
CA HIS A 101 7.86 8.98 -12.52
C HIS A 101 8.30 10.47 -12.53
N GLY A 102 9.58 10.73 -12.81
CA GLY A 102 10.16 12.06 -12.60
C GLY A 102 10.03 12.49 -11.13
N ASP A 103 9.43 13.65 -10.89
CA ASP A 103 9.21 14.17 -9.52
C ASP A 103 7.88 13.67 -8.88
N GLN A 104 7.11 12.89 -9.60
CA GLN A 104 5.81 12.37 -9.16
C GLN A 104 5.97 11.04 -8.44
N THR A 105 5.25 10.89 -7.33
CA THR A 105 5.18 9.63 -6.57
C THR A 105 3.78 9.04 -6.66
N LEU A 106 3.73 7.73 -6.89
CA LEU A 106 2.51 6.94 -6.90
C LEU A 106 2.68 5.76 -5.95
N VAL A 107 1.65 5.47 -5.16
CA VAL A 107 1.61 4.30 -4.28
C VAL A 107 0.46 3.40 -4.70
N VAL A 108 0.77 2.14 -4.97
CA VAL A 108 -0.23 1.07 -5.09
C VAL A 108 -0.38 0.43 -3.73
N ALA A 109 -1.58 0.47 -3.18
CA ALA A 109 -1.96 -0.20 -1.94
C ALA A 109 -2.72 -1.48 -2.25
N SER A 110 -2.29 -2.60 -1.68
CA SER A 110 -2.92 -3.90 -1.81
C SER A 110 -3.28 -4.44 -0.43
N PHE A 111 -4.52 -4.85 -0.25
CA PHE A 111 -5.01 -5.43 1.00
C PHE A 111 -4.70 -6.92 1.09
N GLY A 112 -4.56 -7.41 2.33
CA GLY A 112 -4.47 -8.83 2.64
C GLY A 112 -5.38 -9.20 3.79
N ASP A 113 -6.09 -10.33 3.65
CA ASP A 113 -6.92 -10.89 4.72
C ASP A 113 -6.49 -12.31 5.06
N VAL A 114 -6.48 -12.62 6.36
CA VAL A 114 -6.12 -13.94 6.84
C VAL A 114 -7.15 -14.97 6.40
N SER A 115 -6.67 -16.01 5.71
CA SER A 115 -7.48 -17.13 5.25
C SER A 115 -6.95 -18.45 5.80
N ALA A 116 -7.84 -19.25 6.36
CA ALA A 116 -7.49 -20.60 6.85
C ALA A 116 -7.03 -21.56 5.73
N ASN A 117 -7.36 -21.25 4.48
CA ASN A 117 -6.99 -22.04 3.31
C ASN A 117 -5.64 -21.64 2.72
N GLU A 118 -5.12 -20.45 3.04
CA GLU A 118 -3.83 -19.99 2.55
C GLU A 118 -2.71 -20.50 3.47
N LYS A 119 -1.70 -21.16 2.88
CA LYS A 119 -0.59 -21.80 3.61
C LYS A 119 0.79 -21.46 3.06
N THR A 120 0.85 -20.67 2.00
CA THR A 120 2.09 -20.51 1.25
C THR A 120 3.00 -19.37 1.71
N GLY A 121 2.59 -18.58 2.68
CA GLY A 121 3.47 -17.67 3.39
C GLY A 121 4.24 -16.68 2.51
N ALA A 122 3.57 -15.87 1.65
CA ALA A 122 4.27 -14.95 0.77
C ALA A 122 5.06 -13.89 1.56
N VAL A 123 4.48 -13.36 2.63
CA VAL A 123 5.13 -12.36 3.49
C VAL A 123 6.30 -12.99 4.23
N LYS A 124 6.10 -14.15 4.85
CA LYS A 124 7.16 -14.88 5.54
C LYS A 124 8.35 -15.17 4.63
N ASN A 125 8.09 -15.63 3.41
CA ASN A 125 9.15 -15.90 2.43
C ASN A 125 9.97 -14.65 2.10
N ILE A 126 9.34 -13.47 2.07
CA ILE A 126 10.02 -12.19 1.84
C ILE A 126 10.98 -11.90 3.00
N TYR A 127 10.51 -12.01 4.25
CA TYR A 127 11.37 -11.80 5.43
C TYR A 127 12.48 -12.86 5.54
N ASP A 128 12.23 -14.09 5.13
CA ASP A 128 13.23 -15.18 5.08
C ASP A 128 14.21 -15.06 3.89
N ASN A 129 14.13 -13.99 3.11
CA ASN A 129 14.92 -13.76 1.89
C ASN A 129 14.75 -14.90 0.85
N GLN A 130 13.54 -15.47 0.79
CA GLN A 130 13.15 -16.52 -0.17
C GLN A 130 12.14 -15.94 -1.16
N VAL A 131 12.53 -14.87 -1.85
CA VAL A 131 11.66 -14.09 -2.70
C VAL A 131 12.11 -14.08 -4.14
N ASN A 132 11.13 -14.06 -5.03
CA ASN A 132 11.28 -13.82 -6.47
C ASN A 132 10.06 -13.04 -6.98
N ALA A 133 10.06 -12.66 -8.26
CA ALA A 133 8.95 -11.93 -8.87
C ALA A 133 7.59 -12.62 -8.67
N ALA A 134 7.53 -13.96 -8.74
CA ALA A 134 6.30 -14.72 -8.52
C ALA A 134 5.79 -14.61 -7.07
N THR A 135 6.70 -14.54 -6.09
CA THR A 135 6.34 -14.28 -4.68
C THR A 135 5.71 -12.91 -4.52
N LEU A 136 6.30 -11.88 -5.15
CA LEU A 136 5.79 -10.51 -5.09
C LEU A 136 4.43 -10.35 -5.77
N LEU A 137 4.21 -11.04 -6.90
CA LEU A 137 2.92 -11.03 -7.59
C LEU A 137 1.78 -11.58 -6.72
N ARG A 138 2.07 -12.45 -5.75
CA ARG A 138 1.07 -12.98 -4.81
C ARG A 138 0.60 -11.96 -3.77
N LEU A 139 1.28 -10.83 -3.66
CA LEU A 139 0.83 -9.69 -2.85
C LEU A 139 -0.19 -8.80 -3.56
N LEU A 140 -0.54 -9.14 -4.81
CA LEU A 140 -1.52 -8.41 -5.63
C LEU A 140 -2.68 -9.34 -6.00
N PRO A 141 -3.94 -8.84 -6.00
CA PRO A 141 -5.07 -9.61 -6.50
C PRO A 141 -4.99 -9.79 -8.03
N ASP A 142 -5.68 -10.81 -8.56
CA ASP A 142 -5.78 -11.01 -10.01
C ASP A 142 -6.56 -9.89 -10.71
N ASN A 143 -7.56 -9.33 -10.02
CA ASN A 143 -8.35 -8.19 -10.48
C ASN A 143 -7.68 -6.89 -10.03
N HIS A 144 -7.23 -6.08 -10.98
CA HIS A 144 -6.56 -4.81 -10.72
C HIS A 144 -7.51 -3.60 -10.71
N SER A 145 -8.78 -3.79 -10.37
CA SER A 145 -9.69 -2.67 -10.09
C SER A 145 -9.17 -1.86 -8.90
N TYR A 146 -9.24 -0.53 -8.98
CA TYR A 146 -8.70 0.32 -7.92
C TYR A 146 -9.52 1.60 -7.69
N PHE A 147 -9.41 2.12 -6.49
CA PHE A 147 -9.78 3.49 -6.16
C PHE A 147 -8.56 4.39 -6.33
N HIS A 148 -8.77 5.57 -6.92
CA HIS A 148 -7.72 6.57 -7.08
C HIS A 148 -8.10 7.86 -6.37
N TYR A 149 -7.13 8.44 -5.67
CA TYR A 149 -7.23 9.78 -5.09
C TYR A 149 -5.82 10.38 -4.91
N VAL A 150 -5.75 11.69 -4.68
CA VAL A 150 -4.50 12.40 -4.35
C VAL A 150 -4.46 12.69 -2.86
N GLY A 151 -3.35 12.37 -2.21
CA GLY A 151 -3.16 12.53 -0.78
C GLY A 151 -1.72 12.82 -0.37
N SER A 152 -1.29 12.27 0.75
CA SER A 152 0.07 12.39 1.28
C SER A 152 0.71 11.02 1.49
N LEU A 153 2.01 10.98 1.81
CA LEU A 153 2.59 9.83 2.50
C LEU A 153 1.92 9.69 3.88
N THR A 154 1.89 8.47 4.39
CA THR A 154 1.28 8.15 5.70
C THR A 154 2.27 8.24 6.85
N THR A 155 3.55 8.47 6.56
CA THR A 155 4.63 8.66 7.53
C THR A 155 5.33 10.02 7.35
N PRO A 156 5.94 10.59 8.40
CA PRO A 156 6.70 11.83 8.28
C PRO A 156 7.76 11.78 7.16
N PRO A 157 7.96 12.88 6.41
CA PRO A 157 7.42 14.22 6.62
C PRO A 157 6.03 14.48 6.01
N LEU A 158 5.20 13.46 5.78
CA LEU A 158 3.83 13.56 5.25
C LEU A 158 3.76 14.27 3.88
N ARG A 159 4.76 14.03 3.04
CA ARG A 159 4.88 14.64 1.71
C ARG A 159 3.56 14.55 0.95
N HIS A 160 3.10 15.65 0.38
CA HIS A 160 1.83 15.78 -0.36
C HIS A 160 1.97 15.40 -1.84
N ASP A 161 0.86 15.50 -2.58
CA ASP A 161 0.74 15.21 -4.01
C ASP A 161 1.08 13.76 -4.38
N ILE A 162 0.76 12.84 -3.46
CA ILE A 162 0.93 11.41 -3.70
C ILE A 162 -0.31 10.86 -4.40
N GLN A 163 -0.08 10.21 -5.55
CA GLN A 163 -1.11 9.47 -6.26
C GLN A 163 -1.33 8.12 -5.55
N TRP A 164 -2.55 7.85 -5.12
CA TRP A 164 -2.91 6.58 -4.49
C TRP A 164 -3.75 5.74 -5.43
N LEU A 165 -3.34 4.50 -5.66
CA LEU A 165 -4.14 3.45 -6.30
C LEU A 165 -4.39 2.36 -5.25
N VAL A 166 -5.59 2.34 -4.68
CA VAL A 166 -5.98 1.37 -3.66
C VAL A 166 -6.75 0.24 -4.33
N LEU A 167 -6.14 -0.95 -4.43
CA LEU A 167 -6.75 -2.12 -5.07
C LEU A 167 -7.99 -2.57 -4.29
N THR A 168 -9.05 -2.97 -5.00
CA THR A 168 -10.36 -3.19 -4.39
C THR A 168 -10.53 -4.56 -3.74
N GLU A 169 -9.78 -5.56 -4.18
CA GLU A 169 -9.90 -6.93 -3.70
C GLU A 169 -8.71 -7.30 -2.81
N PRO A 170 -8.92 -7.88 -1.62
CA PRO A 170 -7.82 -8.36 -0.80
C PRO A 170 -7.24 -9.67 -1.35
N VAL A 171 -5.94 -9.87 -1.16
CA VAL A 171 -5.32 -11.19 -1.33
C VAL A 171 -5.49 -12.03 -0.07
N ALA A 172 -5.52 -13.34 -0.22
CA ALA A 172 -5.48 -14.24 0.91
C ALA A 172 -4.04 -14.35 1.44
N ILE A 173 -3.86 -14.15 2.75
CA ILE A 173 -2.59 -14.38 3.44
C ILE A 173 -2.74 -15.48 4.49
N SER A 174 -1.63 -16.10 4.89
CA SER A 174 -1.65 -17.10 5.96
C SER A 174 -1.67 -16.44 7.35
N ALA A 175 -2.12 -17.18 8.36
CA ALA A 175 -2.01 -16.74 9.75
C ALA A 175 -0.54 -16.56 10.17
N GLU A 176 0.40 -17.33 9.58
CA GLU A 176 1.84 -17.19 9.81
C GLU A 176 2.37 -15.89 9.21
N ASP A 177 1.93 -15.49 8.01
CA ASP A 177 2.27 -14.19 7.43
C ASP A 177 1.87 -13.03 8.34
N LYS A 178 0.65 -13.07 8.87
CA LYS A 178 0.16 -12.05 9.81
C LYS A 178 0.98 -12.02 11.10
N ALA A 179 1.33 -13.19 11.63
CA ALA A 179 2.16 -13.29 12.84
C ALA A 179 3.57 -12.72 12.61
N VAL A 180 4.19 -13.00 11.47
CA VAL A 180 5.52 -12.45 11.11
C VAL A 180 5.47 -10.90 11.06
N LEU A 181 4.45 -10.32 10.43
CA LEU A 181 4.31 -8.86 10.40
C LEU A 181 4.14 -8.27 11.80
N HIS A 182 3.30 -8.87 12.63
CA HIS A 182 3.08 -8.42 13.99
C HIS A 182 4.35 -8.50 14.85
N ASP A 183 5.16 -9.55 14.66
CA ASP A 183 6.42 -9.71 15.42
C ASP A 183 7.49 -8.69 14.98
N HIS A 184 7.49 -8.28 13.71
CA HIS A 184 8.44 -7.32 13.18
C HIS A 184 8.08 -5.86 13.51
N TYR A 185 6.86 -5.45 13.22
CA TYR A 185 6.42 -4.07 13.43
C TYR A 185 4.91 -4.03 13.73
N PRO A 186 4.49 -4.29 14.99
CA PRO A 186 3.07 -4.39 15.33
C PRO A 186 2.34 -3.05 15.21
N ASP A 187 1.10 -3.11 14.73
CA ASP A 187 0.14 -2.00 14.68
C ASP A 187 0.71 -0.72 14.03
N ASN A 188 1.55 -0.89 13.01
CA ASN A 188 2.24 0.20 12.31
C ASN A 188 1.36 0.88 11.25
N TYR A 189 0.18 1.34 11.62
CA TYR A 189 -0.73 2.05 10.74
C TYR A 189 -1.14 3.42 11.31
N ARG A 190 -1.24 4.39 10.41
CA ARG A 190 -1.75 5.72 10.73
C ARG A 190 -3.26 5.71 10.82
N GLU A 191 -3.82 6.55 11.69
CA GLU A 191 -5.25 6.77 11.76
C GLU A 191 -5.79 7.44 10.50
N ILE A 192 -7.09 7.22 10.25
CA ILE A 192 -7.84 7.78 9.13
C ILE A 192 -7.83 9.30 9.19
N GLN A 193 -7.61 9.90 8.04
CA GLN A 193 -7.63 11.34 7.82
C GLN A 193 -8.91 11.76 7.10
N GLU A 194 -9.31 13.01 7.32
CA GLU A 194 -10.49 13.58 6.69
C GLU A 194 -10.37 13.59 5.16
N ILE A 195 -11.44 13.16 4.50
CA ILE A 195 -11.53 13.15 3.03
C ILE A 195 -11.52 14.58 2.47
N ASN A 196 -12.11 15.52 3.23
CA ASN A 196 -12.37 16.88 2.80
C ASN A 196 -13.19 16.92 1.49
N GLU A 197 -12.80 17.76 0.53
CA GLU A 197 -13.49 17.92 -0.76
C GLU A 197 -12.90 17.03 -1.87
N ARG A 198 -12.06 16.04 -1.51
CA ARG A 198 -11.41 15.17 -2.50
C ARG A 198 -12.42 14.27 -3.19
N VAL A 199 -12.25 14.16 -4.49
CA VAL A 199 -12.98 13.18 -5.30
C VAL A 199 -12.18 11.89 -5.32
N ILE A 200 -12.85 10.78 -5.01
CA ILE A 200 -12.31 9.43 -5.18
C ILE A 200 -12.90 8.87 -6.48
N THR A 201 -12.06 8.44 -7.39
CA THR A 201 -12.47 7.78 -8.63
C THR A 201 -12.30 6.27 -8.51
N TYR A 202 -13.12 5.52 -9.23
CA TYR A 202 -13.07 4.07 -9.28
C TYR A 202 -12.84 3.60 -10.71
N TYR A 203 -11.82 2.79 -10.89
CA TYR A 203 -11.45 2.16 -12.15
C TYR A 203 -11.69 0.67 -12.08
N ASN A 204 -12.52 0.15 -12.97
CA ASN A 204 -12.88 -1.26 -13.01
C ASN A 204 -12.01 -2.00 -14.03
N ASP A 205 -11.24 -2.98 -13.58
CA ASP A 205 -10.50 -3.90 -14.46
C ASP A 205 -11.49 -4.82 -15.18
N LYS A 206 -11.57 -4.67 -16.50
CA LYS A 206 -12.51 -5.41 -17.36
C LYS A 206 -11.84 -6.59 -18.08
N ASN A 207 -10.74 -7.11 -17.55
CA ASN A 207 -10.09 -8.28 -18.16
C ASN A 207 -10.94 -9.55 -18.12
#